data_14b767dc58dc72967722868163b8c6a8
#
_entry.id   14b767dc58dc72967722868163b8c6a8
#
_cell.length_a   1.000
_cell.length_b   1.000
_cell.length_c   1.000
_cell.angle_alpha   90.00
_cell.angle_beta   90.00
_cell.angle_gamma   90.00
#
_symmetry.space_group_name_H-M   'P 1'
#
loop_
_entity.id
_entity.type
_entity.pdbx_description
1 polymer ?
#
loop_
_entity_poly.entity_id
_entity_poly.type
_entity_poly.pdbx_seq_one_letter_code
_entity_poly.pdbx_strand_id
1 'polypeptide(L)' 'MNRIMAFSEPVTFTIRVDKSIVDFYDDLAGKTNRSRNELIGLALDYAKDKIIVEE' A
#
# COMPACT_ATOMS: atom_id res chain seq x y z
N MET A 1 -7.35 -8.93 -16.10
CA MET A 1 -7.10 -8.63 -15.58
C MET A 1 -6.67 -8.57 -14.93
N ASN A 2 -6.34 -8.81 -14.65
CA ASN A 2 -5.86 -8.76 -14.04
C ASN A 2 -5.70 -8.42 -13.17
N ARG A 3 -5.67 -8.76 -12.66
CA ARG A 3 -5.55 -8.62 -11.75
C ARG A 3 -4.64 -8.33 -11.19
N ILE A 4 -4.18 -7.49 -11.27
CA ILE A 4 -3.12 -7.11 -10.85
C ILE A 4 -3.01 -7.13 -9.46
N MET A 5 -3.78 -6.55 -8.75
CA MET A 5 -3.74 -6.60 -7.37
C MET A 5 -4.44 -7.76 -6.92
N ALA A 6 -4.00 -8.83 -7.35
CA ALA A 6 -4.71 -10.02 -7.01
C ALA A 6 -4.26 -10.50 -5.68
N PHE A 7 -4.86 -10.05 -4.64
CA PHE A 7 -4.62 -10.62 -3.34
C PHE A 7 -5.42 -11.89 -3.30
N SER A 8 -4.80 -13.00 -3.03
CA SER A 8 -5.53 -14.25 -2.96
C SER A 8 -6.41 -14.30 -1.72
N GLU A 9 -6.02 -13.62 -0.64
CA GLU A 9 -6.81 -13.59 0.57
C GLU A 9 -6.70 -12.24 1.24
N PRO A 10 -7.56 -11.31 0.86
CA PRO A 10 -7.47 -9.99 1.47
C PRO A 10 -7.83 -10.06 2.95
N VAL A 11 -7.01 -9.44 3.75
CA VAL A 11 -7.20 -9.38 5.18
C VAL A 11 -7.19 -7.93 5.59
N THR A 12 -8.12 -7.56 6.45
CA THR A 12 -8.22 -6.19 6.92
C THR A 12 -7.60 -6.10 8.31
N PHE A 13 -6.71 -5.14 8.48
CA PHE A 13 -6.14 -4.89 9.78
C PHE A 13 -5.74 -3.42 9.85
N THR A 14 -5.46 -2.94 11.05
CA THR A 14 -5.19 -1.53 11.27
C THR A 14 -3.75 -1.35 11.67
N ILE A 15 -3.10 -0.35 11.06
CA ILE A 15 -1.75 -0.01 11.43
C ILE A 15 -1.67 1.49 11.65
N ARG A 16 -0.62 1.92 12.30
CA ARG A 16 -0.36 3.33 12.48
C ARG A 16 0.79 3.73 11.59
N VAL A 17 0.59 4.80 10.84
CA VAL A 17 1.66 5.34 10.02
C VAL A 17 1.67 6.84 10.22
N ASP A 18 2.80 7.42 9.89
CA ASP A 18 2.96 8.85 10.02
C ASP A 18 1.97 9.58 9.11
N LYS A 19 1.48 10.71 9.59
CA LYS A 19 0.51 11.47 8.82
C LYS A 19 1.05 11.87 7.45
N SER A 20 2.35 12.16 7.39
CA SER A 20 2.96 12.56 6.13
C SER A 20 2.86 11.45 5.08
N ILE A 21 2.94 10.20 5.53
CA ILE A 21 2.82 9.07 4.62
C ILE A 21 1.40 8.94 4.12
N VAL A 22 0.44 9.11 5.01
CA VAL A 22 -0.96 9.04 4.63
C VAL A 22 -1.28 10.14 3.62
N ASP A 23 -0.80 11.35 3.90
CA ASP A 23 -1.05 12.48 3.01
C ASP A 23 -0.44 12.26 1.64
N PHE A 24 0.74 11.65 1.59
CA PHE A 24 1.40 11.36 0.34
C PHE A 24 0.53 10.43 -0.52
N TYR A 25 0.01 9.38 0.08
CA TYR A 25 -0.78 8.43 -0.68
C TYR A 25 -2.17 8.95 -1.00
N ASP A 26 -2.72 9.83 -0.16
CA ASP A 26 -3.97 10.50 -0.50
C ASP A 26 -3.80 11.34 -1.74
N ASP A 27 -2.71 12.09 -1.80
CA ASP A 27 -2.44 12.95 -2.94
C ASP A 27 -2.20 12.12 -4.20
N LEU A 28 -1.44 11.06 -4.06
CA LEU A 28 -1.15 10.18 -5.18
C LEU A 28 -2.42 9.51 -5.69
N ALA A 29 -3.31 9.14 -4.78
CA ALA A 29 -4.57 8.51 -5.16
C ALA A 29 -5.38 9.46 -6.04
N GLY A 30 -5.40 10.73 -5.66
CA GLY A 30 -6.13 11.72 -6.45
C GLY A 30 -5.54 11.90 -7.84
N LYS A 31 -4.24 11.71 -7.97
CA LYS A 31 -3.57 11.90 -9.26
C LYS A 31 -3.63 10.70 -10.16
N THR A 32 -3.80 9.51 -9.60
CA THR A 32 -3.69 8.29 -10.39
C THR A 32 -4.99 7.56 -10.58
N ASN A 33 -6.08 8.11 -10.04
CA ASN A 33 -7.38 7.48 -10.15
C ASN A 33 -7.39 6.09 -9.50
N ARG A 34 -6.65 5.94 -8.43
CA ARG A 34 -6.61 4.72 -7.66
C ARG A 34 -6.95 5.05 -6.22
N SER A 35 -7.39 4.07 -5.46
CA SER A 35 -7.69 4.32 -4.06
C SER A 35 -6.40 4.33 -3.25
N ARG A 36 -6.45 5.02 -2.12
CA ARG A 36 -5.31 5.07 -1.21
C ARG A 36 -4.97 3.66 -0.74
N ASN A 37 -5.99 2.88 -0.39
CA ASN A 37 -5.74 1.52 0.07
C ASN A 37 -5.03 0.68 -0.98
N GLU A 38 -5.43 0.84 -2.22
CA GLU A 38 -4.80 0.11 -3.30
C GLU A 38 -3.33 0.49 -3.43
N LEU A 39 -3.05 1.79 -3.38
CA LEU A 39 -1.68 2.26 -3.52
C LEU A 39 -0.81 1.82 -2.35
N ILE A 40 -1.35 1.86 -1.15
CA ILE A 40 -0.60 1.43 0.01
C ILE A 40 -0.32 -0.07 -0.07
N GLY A 41 -1.30 -0.85 -0.53
CA GLY A 41 -1.10 -2.27 -0.72
C GLY A 41 0.01 -2.56 -1.72
N LEU A 42 0.03 -1.82 -2.82
CA LEU A 42 1.08 -1.97 -3.82
C LEU A 42 2.44 -1.62 -3.24
N ALA A 43 2.50 -0.55 -2.45
CA ALA A 43 3.75 -0.13 -1.85
C ALA A 43 4.27 -1.20 -0.89
N LEU A 44 3.39 -1.76 -0.09
CA LEU A 44 3.79 -2.80 0.85
C LEU A 44 4.31 -4.03 0.12
N ASP A 45 3.61 -4.40 -0.95
CA ASP A 45 4.02 -5.55 -1.73
C ASP A 45 5.38 -5.30 -2.38
N TYR A 46 5.58 -4.12 -2.90
CA TYR A 46 6.84 -3.76 -3.52
C TYR A 46 7.99 -3.80 -2.52
N ALA A 47 7.72 -3.31 -1.31
CA ALA A 47 8.77 -3.18 -0.31
C ALA A 47 9.11 -4.47 0.43
N LYS A 48 8.25 -5.45 0.35
CA LYS A 48 8.44 -6.64 1.19
C LYS A 48 9.79 -7.32 0.99
N ASP A 49 10.31 -7.28 -0.22
CA ASP A 49 11.59 -7.90 -0.51
C ASP A 49 12.76 -6.98 -0.26
N LYS A 50 12.47 -5.73 0.09
CA LYS A 50 13.51 -4.73 0.25
C LYS A 50 13.77 -4.38 1.70
N ILE A 51 12.93 -4.89 2.57
CA ILE A 51 13.06 -4.59 3.98
C ILE A 51 13.97 -5.61 4.63
N ILE A 52 14.95 -5.11 5.34
CA ILE A 52 15.88 -5.99 6.05
C ILE A 52 15.46 -6.03 7.50
N VAL A 53 15.22 -7.22 7.99
CA VAL A 53 14.83 -7.39 9.37
C VAL A 53 16.08 -7.70 10.16
N GLU A 54 16.34 -6.87 11.15
CA GLU A 54 17.50 -7.08 11.99
C GLU A 54 17.07 -7.37 13.40
N GLU A 55 17.65 -8.34 14.00
CA GLU A 55 17.24 -8.73 15.34
C GLU A 55 18.31 -8.60 16.35
#